data_8c422d565573ef77f3600f7fac2f98e6
#
_entry.id   8c422d565573ef77f3600f7fac2f98e6
#
_cell.length_a   1.000
_cell.length_b   1.000
_cell.length_c   1.000
_cell.angle_alpha   90.00
_cell.angle_beta   90.00
_cell.angle_gamma   90.00
#
_symmetry.space_group_name_H-M   'P 1'
#
loop_
_entity.id
_entity.type
_entity.pdbx_description
1 polymer ?
#
loop_
_entity_poly.entity_id
_entity_poly.type
_entity_poly.pdbx_seq_one_letter_code
_entity_poly.pdbx_strand_id
1 'polypeptide(L)'
;MGLMSVFNIFPWDFSLKKHMYCLICIFVGGRGKDGAPIITFPEYTDFTDLPDEDFLNVVTYLTSIPSLDAASIGFVIIIDRRKDKWTSVKASLTRIAGAFPGNLQLVLVLRPSRFLQRTIADIGIKMHRDDFKMKIVMLNSLSDLHGYVDKCQLTCELGGSLDYCHSQWIHHRTAIENFAVTVKTTAKMLQKFGTDLAETELPNDVPCTKELLTAHTEKHTTLKDELKLALKQGTTLLGCKRNSRPNQRATNSTQTK
;
A
#
# COMPACT_ATOMS: atom_id res chain seq x y z
N MET A 1 -13.46 -2.29 -17.17
CA MET A 1 -14.34 -1.93 -16.04
C MET A 1 -13.76 -2.20 -14.64
N GLY A 2 -12.45 -2.41 -14.46
CA GLY A 2 -11.85 -2.89 -13.21
C GLY A 2 -11.05 -1.88 -12.37
N LEU A 3 -10.77 -0.66 -12.82
CA LEU A 3 -9.91 0.30 -12.12
C LEU A 3 -10.66 1.34 -11.27
N MET A 4 -11.97 1.49 -11.42
CA MET A 4 -12.75 2.52 -10.71
C MET A 4 -13.26 2.11 -9.32
N SER A 5 -13.27 0.82 -8.98
CA SER A 5 -13.86 0.35 -7.72
C SER A 5 -12.93 0.46 -6.51
N VAL A 6 -11.61 0.51 -6.72
CA VAL A 6 -10.62 0.49 -5.62
C VAL A 6 -10.40 1.88 -5.00
N PHE A 7 -10.66 2.97 -5.75
CA PHE A 7 -10.41 4.34 -5.29
C PHE A 7 -11.53 4.97 -4.45
N ASN A 8 -12.62 4.24 -4.19
CA ASN A 8 -13.77 4.79 -3.44
C ASN A 8 -13.71 4.54 -1.93
N ILE A 9 -12.66 3.89 -1.41
CA ILE A 9 -12.75 3.31 -0.06
C ILE A 9 -12.26 4.25 1.05
N PHE A 10 -11.33 5.18 0.78
CA PHE A 10 -10.92 6.12 1.84
C PHE A 10 -10.52 7.49 1.27
N PRO A 11 -11.18 8.60 1.68
CA PRO A 11 -10.53 9.90 1.64
C PRO A 11 -9.35 9.84 2.61
N TRP A 12 -8.16 10.17 2.16
CA TRP A 12 -6.96 10.31 2.99
C TRP A 12 -7.23 11.33 4.10
N ASP A 13 -7.66 10.84 5.24
CA ASP A 13 -7.76 11.67 6.43
C ASP A 13 -6.33 11.95 6.94
N PHE A 14 -6.11 13.20 7.35
CA PHE A 14 -4.85 13.64 7.97
C PHE A 14 -4.48 12.79 9.19
N SER A 15 -5.47 12.23 9.87
CA SER A 15 -5.33 11.30 10.98
C SER A 15 -4.64 10.01 10.57
N LEU A 16 -5.03 9.39 9.45
CA LEU A 16 -4.43 8.15 8.95
C LEU A 16 -2.95 8.35 8.57
N LYS A 17 -2.61 9.49 7.95
CA LYS A 17 -1.21 9.86 7.68
C LYS A 17 -0.39 9.95 8.97
N LYS A 18 -0.90 10.63 9.99
CA LYS A 18 -0.24 10.77 11.28
C LYS A 18 0.02 9.38 11.90
N HIS A 19 -0.97 8.49 11.87
CA HIS A 19 -0.83 7.13 12.40
C HIS A 19 0.13 6.27 11.57
N MET A 20 0.18 6.42 10.25
CA MET A 20 1.18 5.76 9.41
C MET A 20 2.60 6.26 9.68
N TYR A 21 2.78 7.55 9.99
CA TYR A 21 4.09 8.07 10.43
C TYR A 21 4.46 7.59 11.84
N CYS A 22 3.48 7.44 12.74
CA CYS A 22 3.69 6.95 14.12
C CYS A 22 3.83 5.44 14.18
N LEU A 23 3.16 4.70 13.30
CA LEU A 23 3.35 3.25 13.08
C LEU A 23 4.63 2.97 12.28
N ILE A 24 5.66 3.73 12.61
CA ILE A 24 7.01 3.61 12.05
C ILE A 24 7.26 2.15 11.72
N CYS A 25 7.08 1.80 10.43
CA CYS A 25 7.61 0.59 9.82
C CYS A 25 6.66 -0.57 9.49
N ILE A 26 5.34 -0.54 9.63
CA ILE A 26 4.51 -1.53 8.94
C ILE A 26 4.52 -1.18 7.46
N PHE A 27 5.01 -2.07 6.60
CA PHE A 27 5.11 -1.78 5.18
C PHE A 27 4.67 -2.96 4.31
N VAL A 28 4.16 -2.64 3.14
CA VAL A 28 3.90 -3.60 2.07
C VAL A 28 5.07 -3.53 1.10
N GLY A 29 5.91 -4.56 1.10
CA GLY A 29 7.07 -4.63 0.22
C GLY A 29 7.58 -6.06 0.08
N GLY A 30 8.05 -6.39 -1.12
CA GLY A 30 8.46 -7.76 -1.46
C GLY A 30 7.29 -8.68 -1.81
N ARG A 31 7.66 -9.87 -2.28
CA ARG A 31 6.74 -10.93 -2.69
C ARG A 31 7.18 -12.26 -2.13
N GLY A 32 6.21 -13.09 -1.72
CA GLY A 32 6.43 -14.51 -1.45
C GLY A 32 6.81 -15.26 -2.73
N LYS A 33 7.26 -16.51 -2.57
CA LYS A 33 7.69 -17.36 -3.71
C LYS A 33 6.59 -17.61 -4.73
N ASP A 34 5.35 -17.55 -4.30
CA ASP A 34 4.12 -17.68 -5.12
C ASP A 34 3.57 -16.34 -5.63
N GLY A 35 4.26 -15.23 -5.35
CA GLY A 35 3.83 -13.89 -5.72
C GLY A 35 2.94 -13.17 -4.69
N ALA A 36 2.62 -13.81 -3.56
CA ALA A 36 1.83 -13.22 -2.47
C ALA A 36 2.47 -11.93 -1.94
N PRO A 37 1.73 -10.83 -1.75
CA PRO A 37 2.27 -9.61 -1.17
C PRO A 37 2.67 -9.83 0.29
N ILE A 38 3.81 -9.24 0.68
CA ILE A 38 4.35 -9.33 2.04
C ILE A 38 4.02 -8.06 2.82
N ILE A 39 3.49 -8.22 4.04
CA ILE A 39 3.37 -7.15 5.03
C ILE A 39 4.29 -7.46 6.19
N THR A 40 5.20 -6.54 6.50
CA THR A 40 6.16 -6.71 7.59
C THR A 40 5.82 -5.83 8.77
N PHE A 41 5.80 -6.43 9.95
CA PHE A 41 5.70 -5.79 11.26
C PHE A 41 7.08 -5.86 11.93
N PRO A 42 7.88 -4.80 11.88
CA PRO A 42 9.25 -4.84 12.37
C PRO A 42 9.33 -4.81 13.91
N GLU A 43 10.52 -5.03 14.42
CA GLU A 43 10.84 -5.24 15.84
C GLU A 43 10.42 -4.08 16.75
N TYR A 44 10.53 -2.86 16.26
CA TYR A 44 10.30 -1.64 17.06
C TYR A 44 8.87 -1.11 17.04
N THR A 45 7.93 -1.83 16.44
CA THR A 45 6.53 -1.41 16.42
C THR A 45 5.82 -1.88 17.69
N ASP A 46 5.68 -0.98 18.64
CA ASP A 46 4.75 -1.19 19.74
C ASP A 46 3.36 -0.69 19.31
N PHE A 47 2.51 -1.63 18.90
CA PHE A 47 1.13 -1.28 18.53
C PHE A 47 0.18 -1.37 19.72
N THR A 48 0.68 -1.59 20.93
CA THR A 48 -0.16 -1.74 22.12
C THR A 48 -0.88 -0.44 22.44
N ASP A 49 -0.24 0.69 22.17
CA ASP A 49 -0.77 2.04 22.46
C ASP A 49 -1.66 2.61 21.36
N LEU A 50 -1.73 1.95 20.20
CA LEU A 50 -2.58 2.38 19.11
C LEU A 50 -4.02 1.91 19.32
N PRO A 51 -5.04 2.78 19.17
CA PRO A 51 -6.43 2.37 19.17
C PRO A 51 -6.72 1.27 18.13
N ASP A 52 -7.62 0.34 18.46
CA ASP A 52 -7.93 -0.80 17.58
C ASP A 52 -8.52 -0.35 16.23
N GLU A 53 -9.30 0.72 16.24
CA GLU A 53 -9.86 1.31 15.02
C GLU A 53 -8.76 1.84 14.09
N ASP A 54 -7.78 2.54 14.62
CA ASP A 54 -6.65 3.08 13.84
C ASP A 54 -5.78 1.94 13.27
N PHE A 55 -5.54 0.91 14.08
CA PHE A 55 -4.83 -0.28 13.62
C PHE A 55 -5.57 -0.98 12.46
N LEU A 56 -6.89 -1.18 12.62
CA LEU A 56 -7.75 -1.76 11.59
C LEU A 56 -7.72 -0.92 10.31
N ASN A 57 -7.81 0.40 10.42
CA ASN A 57 -7.78 1.33 9.29
C ASN A 57 -6.45 1.23 8.54
N VAL A 58 -5.31 1.17 9.24
CA VAL A 58 -3.99 1.02 8.63
C VAL A 58 -3.86 -0.33 7.93
N VAL A 59 -4.23 -1.43 8.57
CA VAL A 59 -4.14 -2.78 7.97
C VAL A 59 -5.06 -2.88 6.74
N THR A 60 -6.28 -2.35 6.82
CA THR A 60 -7.23 -2.30 5.69
C THR A 60 -6.64 -1.50 4.52
N TYR A 61 -6.03 -0.34 4.80
CA TYR A 61 -5.36 0.44 3.78
C TYR A 61 -4.20 -0.32 3.13
N LEU A 62 -3.30 -0.93 3.92
CA LEU A 62 -2.16 -1.68 3.41
C LEU A 62 -2.58 -2.87 2.54
N THR A 63 -3.67 -3.54 2.90
CA THR A 63 -4.22 -4.66 2.11
C THR A 63 -4.90 -4.21 0.82
N SER A 64 -5.28 -2.94 0.71
CA SER A 64 -5.87 -2.35 -0.50
C SER A 64 -4.84 -1.93 -1.56
N ILE A 65 -3.54 -1.89 -1.21
CA ILE A 65 -2.47 -1.42 -2.10
C ILE A 65 -2.14 -2.39 -3.23
N PRO A 66 -2.01 -3.72 -3.00
CA PRO A 66 -1.76 -4.67 -4.07
C PRO A 66 -2.93 -4.75 -5.07
N SER A 67 -2.64 -5.21 -6.28
CA SER A 67 -3.70 -5.50 -7.26
C SER A 67 -4.64 -6.60 -6.73
N LEU A 68 -5.86 -6.64 -7.22
CA LEU A 68 -6.84 -7.68 -6.85
C LEU A 68 -6.28 -9.09 -7.12
N ASP A 69 -5.59 -9.28 -8.24
CA ASP A 69 -4.97 -10.56 -8.58
C ASP A 69 -3.90 -10.95 -7.55
N ALA A 70 -3.07 -10.01 -7.11
CA ALA A 70 -2.07 -10.27 -6.08
C ALA A 70 -2.71 -10.51 -4.70
N ALA A 71 -3.75 -9.76 -4.35
CA ALA A 71 -4.46 -9.93 -3.09
C ALA A 71 -5.24 -11.26 -3.03
N SER A 72 -5.70 -11.79 -4.18
CA SER A 72 -6.40 -13.08 -4.25
C SER A 72 -5.50 -14.27 -3.91
N ILE A 73 -4.18 -14.17 -4.14
CA ILE A 73 -3.20 -15.20 -3.70
C ILE A 73 -3.19 -15.32 -2.18
N GLY A 74 -3.51 -14.22 -1.49
CA GLY A 74 -3.40 -14.08 -0.04
C GLY A 74 -2.14 -13.33 0.36
N PHE A 75 -2.04 -12.99 1.65
CA PHE A 75 -0.95 -12.20 2.20
C PHE A 75 0.00 -13.05 3.02
N VAL A 76 1.30 -12.78 2.90
CA VAL A 76 2.33 -13.27 3.81
C VAL A 76 2.62 -12.17 4.85
N ILE A 77 2.49 -12.49 6.11
CA ILE A 77 2.82 -11.58 7.22
C ILE A 77 4.15 -11.99 7.83
N ILE A 78 5.05 -11.04 8.02
CA ILE A 78 6.29 -11.23 8.78
C ILE A 78 6.19 -10.40 10.04
N ILE A 79 6.36 -11.02 11.20
CA ILE A 79 6.33 -10.37 12.52
C ILE A 79 7.70 -10.56 13.16
N ASP A 80 8.44 -9.47 13.30
CA ASP A 80 9.74 -9.50 13.97
C ASP A 80 9.57 -9.16 15.46
N ARG A 81 9.83 -10.16 16.30
CA ARG A 81 9.78 -10.04 17.77
C ARG A 81 11.01 -10.65 18.44
N ARG A 82 12.17 -10.64 17.73
CA ARG A 82 13.40 -11.26 18.21
C ARG A 82 13.90 -10.72 19.53
N LYS A 83 13.69 -9.42 19.82
CA LYS A 83 14.12 -8.75 21.06
C LYS A 83 13.01 -8.57 22.09
N ASP A 84 11.78 -8.92 21.74
CA ASP A 84 10.60 -8.72 22.59
C ASP A 84 10.39 -9.83 23.61
N LYS A 85 9.37 -9.63 24.44
CA LYS A 85 8.86 -10.64 25.39
C LYS A 85 7.85 -11.54 24.67
N TRP A 86 7.66 -12.76 25.17
CA TRP A 86 6.66 -13.69 24.63
C TRP A 86 5.24 -13.14 24.67
N THR A 87 4.91 -12.33 25.67
CA THR A 87 3.62 -11.64 25.77
C THR A 87 3.35 -10.71 24.60
N SER A 88 4.37 -10.02 24.09
CA SER A 88 4.27 -9.15 22.92
C SER A 88 4.02 -9.97 21.65
N VAL A 89 4.61 -11.16 21.53
CA VAL A 89 4.33 -12.09 20.42
C VAL A 89 2.85 -12.46 20.40
N LYS A 90 2.31 -12.87 21.57
CA LYS A 90 0.90 -13.24 21.70
C LYS A 90 -0.02 -12.05 21.37
N ALA A 91 0.23 -10.88 21.94
CA ALA A 91 -0.57 -9.69 21.71
C ALA A 91 -0.59 -9.29 20.23
N SER A 92 0.57 -9.29 19.57
CA SER A 92 0.70 -8.98 18.13
C SER A 92 -0.11 -9.95 17.27
N LEU A 93 0.02 -11.25 17.51
CA LEU A 93 -0.72 -12.26 16.75
C LEU A 93 -2.22 -12.14 16.96
N THR A 94 -2.68 -11.96 18.20
CA THR A 94 -4.12 -11.79 18.51
C THR A 94 -4.69 -10.57 17.79
N ARG A 95 -3.97 -9.46 17.83
CA ARG A 95 -4.40 -8.20 17.22
C ARG A 95 -4.45 -8.28 15.69
N ILE A 96 -3.41 -8.86 15.07
CA ILE A 96 -3.37 -9.07 13.61
C ILE A 96 -4.49 -10.02 13.19
N ALA A 97 -4.67 -11.14 13.88
CA ALA A 97 -5.74 -12.09 13.57
C ALA A 97 -7.14 -11.48 13.67
N GLY A 98 -7.36 -10.56 14.63
CA GLY A 98 -8.63 -9.86 14.81
C GLY A 98 -8.93 -8.75 13.81
N ALA A 99 -7.87 -8.07 13.32
CA ALA A 99 -8.02 -6.87 12.50
C ALA A 99 -7.78 -7.11 11.00
N PHE A 100 -7.22 -8.26 10.58
CA PHE A 100 -6.85 -8.47 9.20
C PHE A 100 -8.07 -8.72 8.31
N PRO A 101 -8.34 -7.84 7.32
CA PRO A 101 -9.58 -7.91 6.53
C PRO A 101 -9.49 -8.85 5.32
N GLY A 102 -8.28 -9.34 5.01
CA GLY A 102 -7.99 -10.10 3.80
C GLY A 102 -7.69 -11.57 4.04
N ASN A 103 -7.38 -12.28 2.96
CA ASN A 103 -6.93 -13.67 2.99
C ASN A 103 -5.49 -13.74 3.51
N LEU A 104 -5.29 -14.36 4.68
CA LEU A 104 -3.97 -14.66 5.25
C LEU A 104 -3.51 -16.04 4.81
N GLN A 105 -2.46 -16.09 4.00
CA GLN A 105 -1.86 -17.33 3.53
C GLN A 105 -0.87 -17.90 4.55
N LEU A 106 0.02 -17.02 5.06
CA LEU A 106 1.14 -17.44 5.90
C LEU A 106 1.53 -16.32 6.86
N VAL A 107 1.74 -16.67 8.13
CA VAL A 107 2.28 -15.77 9.14
C VAL A 107 3.60 -16.32 9.66
N LEU A 108 4.68 -15.60 9.40
CA LEU A 108 6.06 -15.92 9.79
C LEU A 108 6.44 -15.09 11.01
N VAL A 109 6.71 -15.73 12.13
CA VAL A 109 7.03 -15.04 13.39
C VAL A 109 8.47 -15.32 13.78
N LEU A 110 9.32 -14.28 13.71
CA LEU A 110 10.66 -14.31 14.28
C LEU A 110 10.56 -14.13 15.79
N ARG A 111 10.73 -15.21 16.52
CA ARG A 111 10.52 -15.26 17.97
C ARG A 111 11.78 -14.87 18.75
N PRO A 112 11.65 -14.45 20.03
CA PRO A 112 12.77 -14.21 20.90
C PRO A 112 13.56 -15.52 21.14
N SER A 113 14.88 -15.45 21.04
CA SER A 113 15.77 -16.62 21.21
C SER A 113 15.67 -17.28 22.60
N ARG A 114 15.25 -16.51 23.61
CA ARG A 114 15.07 -17.01 24.99
C ARG A 114 13.91 -17.98 25.16
N PHE A 115 13.03 -18.09 24.16
CA PHE A 115 11.78 -18.87 24.23
C PHE A 115 11.71 -19.94 23.15
N LEU A 116 12.85 -20.59 22.83
CA LEU A 116 12.95 -21.61 21.79
C LEU A 116 12.02 -22.81 22.00
N GLN A 117 11.65 -23.10 23.25
CA GLN A 117 10.74 -24.21 23.60
C GLN A 117 9.25 -23.85 23.53
N ARG A 118 8.91 -22.58 23.36
CA ARG A 118 7.50 -22.16 23.25
C ARG A 118 6.95 -22.44 21.85
N THR A 119 5.75 -23.00 21.81
CA THR A 119 5.06 -23.40 20.59
C THR A 119 3.84 -22.52 20.32
N ILE A 120 3.23 -22.68 19.14
CA ILE A 120 1.96 -21.99 18.79
C ILE A 120 0.85 -22.36 19.77
N ALA A 121 0.83 -23.59 20.29
CA ALA A 121 -0.13 -24.05 21.29
C ALA A 121 -0.09 -23.21 22.58
N ASP A 122 1.10 -22.71 22.97
CA ASP A 122 1.27 -21.87 24.14
C ASP A 122 0.67 -20.46 23.97
N ILE A 123 0.35 -20.07 22.75
CA ILE A 123 -0.26 -18.77 22.45
C ILE A 123 -1.74 -18.78 22.86
N GLY A 124 -2.40 -19.93 22.85
CA GLY A 124 -3.81 -20.08 23.24
C GLY A 124 -4.78 -19.22 22.42
N ILE A 125 -4.39 -18.89 21.19
CA ILE A 125 -5.27 -18.17 20.24
C ILE A 125 -6.27 -19.20 19.75
N LYS A 126 -7.50 -19.16 20.27
CA LYS A 126 -8.64 -19.83 19.67
C LYS A 126 -8.99 -19.04 18.40
N MET A 127 -8.52 -19.51 17.25
CA MET A 127 -8.91 -18.95 15.96
C MET A 127 -10.34 -19.42 15.64
N HIS A 128 -11.32 -18.71 16.21
CA HIS A 128 -12.75 -18.98 16.00
C HIS A 128 -13.26 -18.31 14.72
N ARG A 129 -12.59 -18.57 13.61
CA ARG A 129 -13.20 -18.36 12.29
C ARG A 129 -12.95 -19.63 11.49
N ASP A 130 -13.97 -20.44 11.38
CA ASP A 130 -13.95 -21.72 10.68
C ASP A 130 -13.52 -21.64 9.20
N ASP A 131 -13.48 -20.43 8.63
CA ASP A 131 -13.07 -20.15 7.24
C ASP A 131 -11.62 -19.72 7.07
N PHE A 132 -10.86 -19.47 8.17
CA PHE A 132 -9.49 -18.96 8.09
C PHE A 132 -8.46 -20.03 8.48
N LYS A 133 -8.00 -20.82 7.50
CA LYS A 133 -6.83 -21.71 7.66
C LYS A 133 -5.52 -20.90 7.63
N MET A 134 -5.31 -20.01 8.61
CA MET A 134 -4.06 -19.27 8.73
C MET A 134 -2.93 -20.19 9.19
N LYS A 135 -1.90 -20.35 8.36
CA LYS A 135 -0.70 -21.09 8.73
C LYS A 135 0.27 -20.16 9.45
N ILE A 136 0.52 -20.41 10.74
CA ILE A 136 1.53 -19.69 11.53
C ILE A 136 2.78 -20.55 11.64
N VAL A 137 3.94 -19.96 11.35
CA VAL A 137 5.26 -20.61 11.47
C VAL A 137 6.14 -19.78 12.40
N MET A 138 6.62 -20.42 13.46
CA MET A 138 7.58 -19.83 14.38
C MET A 138 9.00 -20.07 13.89
N LEU A 139 9.73 -18.98 13.66
CA LEU A 139 11.11 -18.99 13.15
C LEU A 139 12.09 -18.66 14.26
N ASN A 140 13.19 -19.40 14.30
CA ASN A 140 14.24 -19.24 15.30
C ASN A 140 15.34 -18.26 14.85
N SER A 141 15.47 -18.09 13.53
CA SER A 141 16.56 -17.33 12.90
C SER A 141 16.13 -16.66 11.61
N LEU A 142 16.93 -15.71 11.15
CA LEU A 142 16.78 -15.13 9.81
C LEU A 142 17.03 -16.18 8.71
N SER A 143 17.89 -17.18 8.97
CA SER A 143 18.12 -18.27 8.02
C SER A 143 16.85 -19.09 7.78
N ASP A 144 16.04 -19.31 8.82
CA ASP A 144 14.74 -19.97 8.69
C ASP A 144 13.80 -19.14 7.82
N LEU A 145 13.78 -17.80 8.02
CA LEU A 145 12.99 -16.87 7.21
C LEU A 145 13.37 -16.95 5.72
N HIS A 146 14.67 -17.02 5.42
CA HIS A 146 15.17 -17.11 4.05
C HIS A 146 14.75 -18.41 3.34
N GLY A 147 14.36 -19.43 4.10
CA GLY A 147 13.74 -20.65 3.55
C GLY A 147 12.35 -20.41 2.96
N TYR A 148 11.60 -19.43 3.51
CA TYR A 148 10.25 -19.09 3.08
C TYR A 148 10.19 -17.93 2.08
N VAL A 149 11.08 -16.94 2.22
CA VAL A 149 11.10 -15.73 1.39
C VAL A 149 12.51 -15.49 0.86
N ASP A 150 12.60 -15.14 -0.41
CA ASP A 150 13.89 -14.85 -1.05
C ASP A 150 14.51 -13.57 -0.48
N LYS A 151 15.83 -13.56 -0.30
CA LYS A 151 16.55 -12.42 0.30
C LYS A 151 16.35 -11.11 -0.46
N CYS A 152 16.18 -11.16 -1.78
CA CYS A 152 15.92 -9.96 -2.59
C CYS A 152 14.54 -9.34 -2.34
N GLN A 153 13.65 -10.05 -1.63
CA GLN A 153 12.32 -9.58 -1.24
C GLN A 153 12.24 -9.12 0.22
N LEU A 154 13.34 -9.20 0.96
CA LEU A 154 13.47 -8.84 2.37
C LEU A 154 14.38 -7.62 2.54
N THR A 155 14.05 -6.76 3.50
CA THR A 155 14.89 -5.61 3.87
C THR A 155 16.20 -6.06 4.53
N CYS A 156 17.16 -5.14 4.62
CA CYS A 156 18.46 -5.38 5.28
C CYS A 156 18.29 -5.83 6.74
N GLU A 157 17.31 -5.32 7.47
CA GLU A 157 17.01 -5.69 8.87
C GLU A 157 16.60 -7.15 9.02
N LEU A 158 15.99 -7.71 7.98
CA LEU A 158 15.63 -9.13 7.86
C LEU A 158 16.68 -9.96 7.11
N GLY A 159 17.90 -9.42 6.96
CA GLY A 159 19.00 -10.09 6.30
C GLY A 159 18.85 -10.21 4.77
N GLY A 160 18.04 -9.36 4.18
CA GLY A 160 17.82 -9.29 2.74
C GLY A 160 18.59 -8.17 2.06
N SER A 161 18.28 -7.95 0.78
CA SER A 161 18.88 -6.92 -0.07
C SER A 161 17.87 -5.94 -0.67
N LEU A 162 16.60 -6.00 -0.24
CA LEU A 162 15.58 -5.07 -0.68
C LEU A 162 15.87 -3.68 -0.10
N ASP A 163 16.14 -2.74 -1.00
CA ASP A 163 16.30 -1.33 -0.62
C ASP A 163 14.92 -0.74 -0.31
N TYR A 164 14.68 -0.47 0.97
CA TYR A 164 13.43 0.08 1.46
C TYR A 164 13.67 1.27 2.37
N CYS A 165 13.09 2.41 2.02
CA CYS A 165 13.06 3.59 2.84
C CYS A 165 11.60 4.01 3.09
N HIS A 166 11.16 3.92 4.34
CA HIS A 166 9.75 4.15 4.73
C HIS A 166 9.26 5.56 4.36
N SER A 167 10.06 6.59 4.62
CA SER A 167 9.71 7.97 4.29
C SER A 167 9.56 8.20 2.78
N GLN A 168 10.43 7.60 1.97
CA GLN A 168 10.33 7.66 0.51
C GLN A 168 9.09 6.89 0.01
N TRP A 169 8.79 5.74 0.61
CA TRP A 169 7.60 4.96 0.28
C TRP A 169 6.32 5.77 0.56
N ILE A 170 6.21 6.38 1.74
CA ILE A 170 5.07 7.25 2.09
C ILE A 170 4.97 8.42 1.12
N HIS A 171 6.08 9.10 0.83
CA HIS A 171 6.10 10.21 -0.12
C HIS A 171 5.58 9.79 -1.49
N HIS A 172 6.08 8.67 -2.00
CA HIS A 172 5.67 8.14 -3.30
C HIS A 172 4.19 7.73 -3.32
N ARG A 173 3.71 7.06 -2.27
CA ARG A 173 2.29 6.71 -2.12
C ARG A 173 1.40 7.95 -2.11
N THR A 174 1.76 8.95 -1.31
CA THR A 174 1.04 10.22 -1.25
C THR A 174 0.96 10.90 -2.63
N ALA A 175 2.04 10.90 -3.37
CA ALA A 175 2.06 11.47 -4.73
C ALA A 175 1.14 10.72 -5.70
N ILE A 176 1.13 9.37 -5.66
CA ILE A 176 0.23 8.54 -6.48
C ILE A 176 -1.25 8.85 -6.15
N GLU A 177 -1.58 8.96 -4.87
CA GLU A 177 -2.95 9.18 -4.44
C GLU A 177 -3.44 10.59 -4.73
N ASN A 178 -2.59 11.60 -4.53
CA ASN A 178 -2.90 12.96 -4.94
C ASN A 178 -3.15 13.04 -6.45
N PHE A 179 -2.34 12.34 -7.25
CA PHE A 179 -2.55 12.24 -8.69
C PHE A 179 -3.91 11.59 -9.02
N ALA A 180 -4.26 10.50 -8.35
CA ALA A 180 -5.55 9.83 -8.55
C ALA A 180 -6.74 10.76 -8.22
N VAL A 181 -6.62 11.55 -7.13
CA VAL A 181 -7.64 12.55 -6.78
C VAL A 181 -7.74 13.64 -7.84
N THR A 182 -6.62 14.18 -8.32
CA THR A 182 -6.58 15.19 -9.39
C THR A 182 -7.26 14.65 -10.64
N VAL A 183 -6.89 13.46 -11.11
CA VAL A 183 -7.51 12.85 -12.30
C VAL A 183 -9.02 12.66 -12.15
N LYS A 184 -9.46 12.16 -10.98
CA LYS A 184 -10.89 11.96 -10.69
C LYS A 184 -11.66 13.29 -10.69
N THR A 185 -11.10 14.33 -10.09
CA THR A 185 -11.70 15.66 -10.04
C THR A 185 -11.79 16.27 -11.44
N THR A 186 -10.69 16.25 -12.19
CA THR A 186 -10.64 16.76 -13.57
C THR A 186 -11.63 16.03 -14.48
N ALA A 187 -11.74 14.69 -14.36
CA ALA A 187 -12.71 13.91 -15.12
C ALA A 187 -14.17 14.30 -14.82
N LYS A 188 -14.49 14.53 -13.54
CA LYS A 188 -15.82 15.01 -13.15
C LYS A 188 -16.12 16.42 -13.69
N MET A 189 -15.13 17.31 -13.63
CA MET A 189 -15.26 18.66 -14.17
C MET A 189 -15.51 18.65 -15.69
N LEU A 190 -14.76 17.80 -16.42
CA LEU A 190 -14.93 17.60 -17.87
C LEU A 190 -16.31 17.06 -18.19
N GLN A 191 -16.78 16.06 -17.46
CA GLN A 191 -18.12 15.48 -17.64
C GLN A 191 -19.19 16.53 -17.41
N LYS A 192 -19.08 17.27 -16.30
CA LYS A 192 -20.03 18.34 -15.98
C LYS A 192 -20.04 19.42 -17.06
N PHE A 193 -18.87 19.86 -17.53
CA PHE A 193 -18.79 20.88 -18.58
C PHE A 193 -19.40 20.39 -19.90
N GLY A 194 -19.19 19.12 -20.26
CA GLY A 194 -19.83 18.53 -21.43
C GLY A 194 -21.36 18.49 -21.33
N THR A 195 -21.89 18.15 -20.14
CA THR A 195 -23.34 18.18 -19.88
C THR A 195 -23.88 19.61 -19.93
N ASP A 196 -23.22 20.54 -19.24
CA ASP A 196 -23.59 21.96 -19.22
C ASP A 196 -23.65 22.53 -20.67
N LEU A 197 -22.67 22.17 -21.52
CA LEU A 197 -22.66 22.59 -22.95
C LEU A 197 -23.83 22.01 -23.73
N ALA A 198 -24.14 20.73 -23.54
CA ALA A 198 -25.22 20.05 -24.25
C ALA A 198 -26.60 20.56 -23.87
N GLU A 199 -26.77 20.98 -22.61
CA GLU A 199 -28.03 21.47 -22.06
C GLU A 199 -28.18 22.99 -22.18
N THR A 200 -27.15 23.72 -22.66
CA THR A 200 -27.17 25.17 -22.79
C THR A 200 -28.10 25.60 -23.93
N GLU A 201 -29.13 26.35 -23.61
CA GLU A 201 -29.98 27.03 -24.60
C GLU A 201 -29.24 28.22 -25.17
N LEU A 202 -29.34 28.40 -26.51
CA LEU A 202 -28.74 29.53 -27.19
C LEU A 202 -29.58 30.81 -26.95
N PRO A 203 -28.99 31.92 -26.44
CA PRO A 203 -29.69 33.17 -26.29
C PRO A 203 -30.13 33.77 -27.65
N ASN A 204 -31.23 34.52 -27.64
CA ASN A 204 -31.75 35.16 -28.81
C ASN A 204 -31.18 36.56 -29.05
N ASP A 205 -30.30 37.05 -28.21
CA ASP A 205 -29.69 38.41 -28.28
C ASP A 205 -28.16 38.35 -28.26
N VAL A 206 -27.53 39.37 -28.83
CA VAL A 206 -26.08 39.46 -28.96
C VAL A 206 -25.37 39.69 -27.61
N PRO A 207 -25.84 40.52 -26.67
CA PRO A 207 -25.21 40.69 -25.37
C PRO A 207 -25.16 39.39 -24.56
N CYS A 208 -26.26 38.67 -24.39
CA CYS A 208 -26.34 37.42 -23.66
C CYS A 208 -25.48 36.33 -24.31
N THR A 209 -25.43 36.28 -25.66
CA THR A 209 -24.54 35.36 -26.37
C THR A 209 -23.05 35.62 -26.08
N LYS A 210 -22.64 36.91 -25.99
CA LYS A 210 -21.26 37.25 -25.63
C LYS A 210 -20.93 36.88 -24.18
N GLU A 211 -21.84 37.12 -23.24
CA GLU A 211 -21.65 36.72 -21.85
C GLU A 211 -21.51 35.20 -21.71
N LEU A 212 -22.38 34.44 -22.38
CA LEU A 212 -22.33 32.98 -22.39
C LEU A 212 -21.02 32.46 -23.00
N LEU A 213 -20.57 33.03 -24.11
CA LEU A 213 -19.30 32.66 -24.73
C LEU A 213 -18.10 32.95 -23.81
N THR A 214 -18.11 34.08 -23.12
CA THR A 214 -17.07 34.44 -22.16
C THR A 214 -17.03 33.44 -21.01
N ALA A 215 -18.19 33.12 -20.41
CA ALA A 215 -18.30 32.15 -19.31
C ALA A 215 -17.81 30.73 -19.74
N HIS A 216 -18.16 30.28 -20.94
CA HIS A 216 -17.69 28.99 -21.45
C HIS A 216 -16.19 29.00 -21.77
N THR A 217 -15.66 30.09 -22.26
CA THR A 217 -14.22 30.26 -22.52
C THR A 217 -13.41 30.22 -21.23
N GLU A 218 -13.87 30.86 -20.19
CA GLU A 218 -13.23 30.84 -18.86
C GLU A 218 -13.24 29.41 -18.28
N LYS A 219 -14.40 28.73 -18.30
CA LYS A 219 -14.50 27.33 -17.86
C LYS A 219 -13.57 26.40 -18.66
N HIS A 220 -13.54 26.55 -20.01
CA HIS A 220 -12.64 25.77 -20.87
C HIS A 220 -11.17 26.01 -20.52
N THR A 221 -10.76 27.27 -20.26
CA THR A 221 -9.39 27.60 -19.90
C THR A 221 -9.00 26.95 -18.57
N THR A 222 -9.87 27.02 -17.56
CA THR A 222 -9.68 26.38 -16.26
C THR A 222 -9.50 24.87 -16.41
N LEU A 223 -10.36 24.20 -17.17
CA LEU A 223 -10.27 22.75 -17.44
C LEU A 223 -8.99 22.37 -18.16
N LYS A 224 -8.55 23.19 -19.11
CA LYS A 224 -7.30 22.96 -19.85
C LYS A 224 -6.08 23.02 -18.92
N ASP A 225 -6.10 23.92 -17.95
CA ASP A 225 -4.99 24.06 -17.00
C ASP A 225 -5.00 22.91 -15.96
N GLU A 226 -6.16 22.46 -15.50
CA GLU A 226 -6.29 21.26 -14.67
C GLU A 226 -5.81 19.99 -15.40
N LEU A 227 -6.11 19.83 -16.67
CA LEU A 227 -5.61 18.74 -17.51
C LEU A 227 -4.09 18.78 -17.63
N LYS A 228 -3.50 19.96 -17.86
CA LYS A 228 -2.03 20.12 -17.91
C LYS A 228 -1.39 19.74 -16.58
N LEU A 229 -2.00 20.15 -15.45
CA LEU A 229 -1.52 19.80 -14.12
C LEU A 229 -1.54 18.27 -13.91
N ALA A 230 -2.65 17.60 -14.24
CA ALA A 230 -2.75 16.15 -14.17
C ALA A 230 -1.70 15.44 -15.03
N LEU A 231 -1.49 15.88 -16.27
CA LEU A 231 -0.46 15.35 -17.16
C LEU A 231 0.95 15.53 -16.59
N LYS A 232 1.26 16.70 -16.04
CA LYS A 232 2.56 16.98 -15.41
C LYS A 232 2.79 16.06 -14.21
N GLN A 233 1.81 15.90 -13.33
CA GLN A 233 1.91 14.99 -12.18
C GLN A 233 2.14 13.54 -12.62
N GLY A 234 1.37 13.06 -13.59
CA GLY A 234 1.52 11.70 -14.14
C GLY A 234 2.88 11.46 -14.77
N THR A 235 3.37 12.43 -15.55
CA THR A 235 4.71 12.35 -16.17
C THR A 235 5.82 12.30 -15.12
N THR A 236 5.71 13.10 -14.06
CA THR A 236 6.67 13.09 -12.94
C THR A 236 6.69 11.72 -12.25
N LEU A 237 5.53 11.14 -11.95
CA LEU A 237 5.43 9.82 -11.33
C LEU A 237 6.01 8.70 -12.20
N LEU A 238 5.81 8.75 -13.51
CA LEU A 238 6.41 7.81 -14.45
C LEU A 238 7.93 7.96 -14.54
N GLY A 239 8.46 9.19 -14.45
CA GLY A 239 9.88 9.47 -14.40
C GLY A 239 10.56 8.87 -13.17
N CYS A 240 9.94 8.96 -11.99
CA CYS A 240 10.44 8.33 -10.77
C CYS A 240 10.58 6.80 -10.91
N LYS A 241 9.63 6.11 -11.55
CA LYS A 241 9.73 4.65 -11.79
C LYS A 241 10.88 4.24 -12.68
N ARG A 242 11.26 5.07 -13.67
CA ARG A 242 12.37 4.76 -14.58
C ARG A 242 13.73 4.80 -13.90
N ASN A 243 13.91 5.71 -12.95
CA ASN A 243 15.17 5.89 -12.22
C ASN A 243 15.35 4.85 -11.10
N SER A 244 14.28 4.17 -10.66
CA SER A 244 14.30 3.15 -9.60
C SER A 244 14.59 1.73 -10.11
N ARG A 245 14.77 1.51 -11.42
CA ARG A 245 15.20 0.21 -11.95
C ARG A 245 16.72 0.15 -11.92
N PRO A 246 17.36 -0.74 -11.12
CA PRO A 246 18.78 -0.95 -11.22
C PRO A 246 19.12 -1.44 -12.64
N ASN A 247 20.22 -0.90 -13.17
CA ASN A 247 20.74 -1.17 -14.50
C ASN A 247 21.04 -2.67 -14.65
N GLN A 248 20.11 -3.47 -15.16
CA GLN A 248 20.33 -4.88 -15.53
C GLN A 248 21.02 -5.03 -16.90
N ARG A 249 21.91 -4.09 -17.24
CA ARG A 249 22.76 -4.19 -18.45
C ARG A 249 24.23 -4.00 -18.11
N ALA A 250 24.85 -4.98 -17.48
CA ALA A 250 26.31 -5.12 -17.53
C ALA A 250 26.75 -6.48 -16.91
N THR A 251 26.39 -7.61 -17.51
CA THR A 251 27.17 -8.87 -17.37
C THR A 251 26.86 -9.81 -18.53
N ASN A 252 27.17 -9.40 -19.74
CA ASN A 252 27.35 -10.31 -20.87
C ASN A 252 28.37 -9.73 -21.82
N SER A 253 29.64 -9.79 -21.43
CA SER A 253 30.79 -9.81 -22.36
C SER A 253 32.05 -10.11 -21.53
N THR A 254 32.42 -11.33 -21.43
CA THR A 254 33.82 -11.80 -21.51
C THR A 254 33.89 -13.26 -21.11
N GLN A 255 33.64 -14.15 -22.07
CA GLN A 255 34.27 -15.46 -22.11
C GLN A 255 34.33 -15.88 -23.57
N THR A 256 35.40 -15.44 -24.21
CA THR A 256 36.00 -16.09 -25.37
C THR A 256 37.49 -15.75 -25.39
N LYS A 257 38.30 -16.60 -24.76
CA LYS A 257 39.57 -17.05 -25.26
C LYS A 257 40.08 -18.15 -24.35
#